data_3e3dd625b99bbaa8a2095935885271fe
#
_entry.id   3e3dd625b99bbaa8a2095935885271fe
#
_cell.length_a   1.000
_cell.length_b   1.000
_cell.length_c   1.000
_cell.angle_alpha   90.00
_cell.angle_beta   90.00
_cell.angle_gamma   90.00
#
_symmetry.space_group_name_H-M   'P 1'
#
loop_
_entity.id
_entity.type
_entity.pdbx_description
1 polymer ?
#
loop_
_entity_poly.entity_id
_entity_poly.type
_entity_poly.pdbx_seq_one_letter_code
_entity_poly.pdbx_strand_id
1 'polypeptide(L)'
;ILEESREQIANVFGAAPNEIIFTSGGTEADNWIIKSLFVKGISPNSNLVTTNIEHEAVLASAEWIKLNDYRVTFAECLDNGIVDSEKFISEIDESTIVASVMLANNETGIVQPVHNLIKKTLEKNNETLFHSDVVQAVVSKKIDFHKIGIQSAAISAHKIGGPKGVGAMFLNNKFKLPSLFHGGKQELERR
;
A
#
# COMPACT_ATOMS: atom_id res chain seq x y z
N ILE A 1 -1.56 -26.90 1.20
CA ILE A 1 -0.55 -26.12 1.95
C ILE A 1 -0.61 -24.64 1.54
N LEU A 2 -0.40 -24.28 0.26
CA LEU A 2 -0.37 -22.87 -0.14
C LEU A 2 -1.71 -22.15 0.14
N GLU A 3 -2.83 -22.73 -0.25
CA GLU A 3 -4.16 -22.14 -0.03
C GLU A 3 -4.54 -22.12 1.46
N GLU A 4 -4.20 -23.11 2.23
CA GLU A 4 -4.37 -23.09 3.70
C GLU A 4 -3.57 -21.96 4.35
N SER A 5 -2.33 -21.70 3.88
CA SER A 5 -1.53 -20.57 4.35
C SER A 5 -2.17 -19.23 3.98
N ARG A 6 -2.77 -19.15 2.78
CA ARG A 6 -3.50 -17.96 2.32
C ARG A 6 -4.71 -17.69 3.21
N GLU A 7 -5.50 -18.71 3.52
CA GLU A 7 -6.65 -18.65 4.43
C GLU A 7 -6.23 -18.20 5.83
N GLN A 8 -5.11 -18.73 6.35
CA GLN A 8 -4.60 -18.34 7.66
C GLN A 8 -4.22 -16.85 7.69
N ILE A 9 -3.49 -16.37 6.67
CA ILE A 9 -3.13 -14.95 6.58
C ILE A 9 -4.38 -14.08 6.45
N ALA A 10 -5.31 -14.45 5.59
CA ALA A 10 -6.56 -13.74 5.41
C ALA A 10 -7.33 -13.60 6.74
N ASN A 11 -7.48 -14.71 7.48
CA ASN A 11 -8.15 -14.72 8.77
C ASN A 11 -7.46 -13.81 9.81
N VAL A 12 -6.13 -13.78 9.84
CA VAL A 12 -5.37 -12.91 10.76
C VAL A 12 -5.66 -11.43 10.51
N PHE A 13 -5.80 -11.04 9.25
CA PHE A 13 -5.97 -9.64 8.85
C PHE A 13 -7.41 -9.24 8.52
N GLY A 14 -8.40 -10.11 8.78
CA GLY A 14 -9.81 -9.83 8.50
C GLY A 14 -10.09 -9.66 7.01
N ALA A 15 -9.35 -10.36 6.15
CA ALA A 15 -9.47 -10.34 4.70
C ALA A 15 -10.11 -11.64 4.17
N ALA A 16 -10.54 -11.62 2.91
CA ALA A 16 -10.89 -12.84 2.18
C ALA A 16 -9.63 -13.48 1.56
N PRO A 17 -9.56 -14.83 1.41
CA PRO A 17 -8.38 -15.48 0.85
C PRO A 17 -7.98 -14.95 -0.53
N ASN A 18 -8.93 -14.64 -1.39
CA ASN A 18 -8.69 -14.08 -2.72
C ASN A 18 -8.21 -12.61 -2.73
N GLU A 19 -8.15 -11.96 -1.58
CA GLU A 19 -7.54 -10.63 -1.38
C GLU A 19 -6.06 -10.72 -0.97
N ILE A 20 -5.56 -11.93 -0.68
CA ILE A 20 -4.16 -12.14 -0.31
C ILE A 20 -3.39 -12.67 -1.52
N ILE A 21 -2.30 -12.00 -1.85
CA ILE A 21 -1.40 -12.34 -2.96
C ILE A 21 -0.01 -12.54 -2.38
N PHE A 22 0.59 -13.71 -2.56
CA PHE A 22 1.94 -13.96 -2.09
C PHE A 22 2.97 -13.20 -2.92
N THR A 23 3.95 -12.63 -2.25
CA THR A 23 5.07 -11.88 -2.81
C THR A 23 6.39 -12.33 -2.19
N SER A 24 7.51 -11.86 -2.71
CA SER A 24 8.83 -12.08 -2.10
C SER A 24 9.08 -11.23 -0.85
N GLY A 25 8.21 -10.25 -0.56
CA GLY A 25 8.34 -9.35 0.60
C GLY A 25 7.56 -8.06 0.41
N GLY A 26 7.65 -7.16 1.40
CA GLY A 26 7.00 -5.85 1.37
C GLY A 26 7.44 -5.02 0.17
N THR A 27 8.73 -5.01 -0.15
CA THR A 27 9.26 -4.24 -1.30
C THR A 27 8.61 -4.62 -2.61
N GLU A 28 8.36 -5.90 -2.90
CA GLU A 28 7.63 -6.32 -4.10
C GLU A 28 6.19 -5.82 -4.05
N ALA A 29 5.53 -5.95 -2.92
CA ALA A 29 4.14 -5.52 -2.75
C ALA A 29 3.99 -4.00 -2.95
N ASP A 30 4.83 -3.18 -2.31
CA ASP A 30 4.83 -1.72 -2.45
C ASP A 30 5.09 -1.30 -3.89
N ASN A 31 6.12 -1.86 -4.52
CA ASN A 31 6.43 -1.57 -5.92
C ASN A 31 5.28 -1.95 -6.86
N TRP A 32 4.65 -3.10 -6.62
CA TRP A 32 3.55 -3.54 -7.45
C TRP A 32 2.36 -2.58 -7.37
N ILE A 33 1.89 -2.27 -6.16
CA ILE A 33 0.78 -1.33 -5.97
C ILE A 33 1.09 0.03 -6.58
N ILE A 34 2.24 0.61 -6.25
CA ILE A 34 2.56 1.98 -6.61
C ILE A 34 2.81 2.10 -8.11
N LYS A 35 3.61 1.20 -8.70
CA LYS A 35 4.01 1.33 -10.10
C LYS A 35 2.98 0.83 -11.09
N SER A 36 2.24 -0.25 -10.76
CA SER A 36 1.35 -0.89 -11.73
C SER A 36 0.18 -0.02 -12.17
N LEU A 37 -0.22 0.95 -11.36
CA LEU A 37 -1.28 1.89 -11.69
C LEU A 37 -0.79 3.06 -12.56
N PHE A 38 0.53 3.27 -12.65
CA PHE A 38 1.15 4.29 -13.49
C PHE A 38 1.75 3.67 -14.77
N VAL A 39 0.95 2.83 -15.43
CA VAL A 39 1.36 2.18 -16.69
C VAL A 39 1.05 3.07 -17.90
N LYS A 40 1.69 2.77 -19.02
CA LYS A 40 1.48 3.47 -20.29
C LYS A 40 -0.02 3.50 -20.66
N GLY A 41 -0.53 4.69 -20.98
CA GLY A 41 -1.92 4.90 -21.39
C GLY A 41 -2.83 5.49 -20.30
N ILE A 42 -2.33 5.63 -19.09
CA ILE A 42 -2.98 6.42 -18.04
C ILE A 42 -2.80 7.93 -18.32
N SER A 43 -3.67 8.76 -17.76
CA SER A 43 -3.56 10.22 -17.90
C SER A 43 -2.20 10.72 -17.41
N PRO A 44 -1.49 11.58 -18.17
CA PRO A 44 -0.24 12.19 -17.68
C PRO A 44 -0.42 13.03 -16.41
N ASN A 45 -1.64 13.49 -16.13
CA ASN A 45 -1.96 14.25 -14.92
C ASN A 45 -2.18 13.36 -13.69
N SER A 46 -2.17 12.02 -13.84
CA SER A 46 -2.35 11.10 -12.72
C SER A 46 -1.35 11.37 -11.60
N ASN A 47 -1.83 11.33 -10.36
CA ASN A 47 -1.10 11.74 -9.18
C ASN A 47 -0.96 10.60 -8.17
N LEU A 48 0.25 10.49 -7.59
CA LEU A 48 0.52 9.76 -6.35
C LEU A 48 0.67 10.76 -5.20
N VAL A 49 -0.11 10.59 -4.15
CA VAL A 49 0.10 11.33 -2.89
C VAL A 49 0.65 10.37 -1.85
N THR A 50 1.82 10.68 -1.32
CA THR A 50 2.50 9.88 -0.30
C THR A 50 3.15 10.76 0.76
N THR A 51 3.97 10.20 1.64
CA THR A 51 4.66 10.97 2.69
C THR A 51 6.18 10.85 2.56
N ASN A 52 6.89 11.78 3.17
CA ASN A 52 8.36 11.78 3.21
C ASN A 52 8.93 10.81 4.27
N ILE A 53 8.09 10.16 5.05
CA ILE A 53 8.49 9.20 6.11
C ILE A 53 8.30 7.74 5.71
N GLU A 54 7.93 7.48 4.47
CA GLU A 54 7.71 6.12 3.96
C GLU A 54 9.00 5.29 3.96
N HIS A 55 8.83 3.97 3.92
CA HIS A 55 9.94 3.06 3.65
C HIS A 55 10.53 3.31 2.25
N GLU A 56 11.84 3.05 2.09
CA GLU A 56 12.56 3.23 0.82
C GLU A 56 11.88 2.55 -0.38
N ALA A 57 11.20 1.42 -0.18
CA ALA A 57 10.44 0.74 -1.24
C ALA A 57 9.33 1.62 -1.83
N VAL A 58 8.68 2.45 -1.02
CA VAL A 58 7.65 3.41 -1.44
C VAL A 58 8.31 4.66 -2.02
N LEU A 59 9.32 5.23 -1.33
CA LEU A 59 10.02 6.45 -1.77
C LEU A 59 10.67 6.27 -3.13
N ALA A 60 11.45 5.20 -3.33
CA ALA A 60 12.08 4.91 -4.61
C ALA A 60 11.05 4.60 -5.72
N SER A 61 9.91 3.99 -5.39
CA SER A 61 8.82 3.79 -6.34
C SER A 61 8.17 5.12 -6.74
N ALA A 62 7.98 6.03 -5.79
CA ALA A 62 7.46 7.38 -6.03
C ALA A 62 8.42 8.20 -6.93
N GLU A 63 9.72 8.13 -6.68
CA GLU A 63 10.72 8.78 -7.54
C GLU A 63 10.71 8.18 -8.96
N TRP A 64 10.55 6.86 -9.09
CA TRP A 64 10.40 6.24 -10.40
C TRP A 64 9.18 6.76 -11.16
N ILE A 65 8.03 6.97 -10.48
CA ILE A 65 6.82 7.55 -11.07
C ILE A 65 7.11 8.97 -11.57
N LYS A 66 7.77 9.78 -10.76
CA LYS A 66 8.17 11.15 -11.11
C LYS A 66 9.11 11.20 -12.32
N LEU A 67 10.06 10.26 -12.41
CA LEU A 67 10.96 10.12 -13.57
C LEU A 67 10.25 9.66 -14.85
N ASN A 68 9.02 9.14 -14.74
CA ASN A 68 8.15 8.80 -15.87
C ASN A 68 7.09 9.88 -16.15
N ASP A 69 7.34 11.11 -15.72
CA ASP A 69 6.56 12.32 -16.00
C ASP A 69 5.15 12.32 -15.40
N TYR A 70 4.90 11.52 -14.34
CA TYR A 70 3.67 11.61 -13.56
C TYR A 70 3.84 12.50 -12.31
N ARG A 71 2.74 12.99 -11.81
CA ARG A 71 2.73 13.80 -10.58
C ARG A 71 2.96 12.95 -9.35
N VAL A 72 3.81 13.44 -8.46
CA VAL A 72 4.02 12.88 -7.13
C VAL A 72 4.06 13.99 -6.11
N THR A 73 3.26 13.85 -5.07
CA THR A 73 3.25 14.78 -3.93
C THR A 73 3.69 14.07 -2.66
N PHE A 74 4.67 14.63 -1.98
CA PHE A 74 5.13 14.15 -0.67
C PHE A 74 4.57 15.08 0.42
N ALA A 75 3.59 14.59 1.16
CA ALA A 75 3.05 15.32 2.31
C ALA A 75 4.05 15.28 3.48
N GLU A 76 4.18 16.41 4.15
CA GLU A 76 5.05 16.57 5.31
C GLU A 76 4.42 16.02 6.58
N CYS A 77 5.27 15.76 7.56
CA CYS A 77 4.86 15.43 8.92
C CYS A 77 4.97 16.67 9.82
N LEU A 78 4.17 16.65 10.87
CA LEU A 78 4.30 17.58 12.00
C LEU A 78 5.58 17.27 12.80
N ASP A 79 6.01 18.16 13.66
CA ASP A 79 7.23 18.02 14.50
C ASP A 79 7.21 16.74 15.36
N ASN A 80 6.04 16.21 15.67
CA ASN A 80 5.87 14.95 16.40
C ASN A 80 5.96 13.70 15.51
N GLY A 81 6.26 13.84 14.23
CA GLY A 81 6.39 12.75 13.25
C GLY A 81 5.06 12.15 12.76
N ILE A 82 3.92 12.74 13.13
CA ILE A 82 2.61 12.34 12.59
C ILE A 82 2.37 13.10 11.28
N VAL A 83 1.85 12.41 10.26
CA VAL A 83 1.47 13.02 8.99
C VAL A 83 0.50 14.19 9.23
N ASP A 84 0.80 15.36 8.65
CA ASP A 84 -0.12 16.48 8.64
C ASP A 84 -1.34 16.12 7.79
N SER A 85 -2.40 15.67 8.47
CA SER A 85 -3.60 15.17 7.81
C SER A 85 -4.30 16.22 6.95
N GLU A 86 -4.24 17.49 7.33
CA GLU A 86 -4.89 18.57 6.56
C GLU A 86 -4.13 18.80 5.26
N LYS A 87 -2.80 18.92 5.34
CA LYS A 87 -1.95 19.02 4.15
C LYS A 87 -2.08 17.80 3.27
N PHE A 88 -1.99 16.56 3.83
CA PHE A 88 -2.15 15.34 3.04
C PHE A 88 -3.46 15.33 2.25
N ILE A 89 -4.58 15.64 2.91
CA ILE A 89 -5.89 15.65 2.26
C ILE A 89 -6.04 16.82 1.27
N SER A 90 -5.38 17.95 1.50
CA SER A 90 -5.42 19.05 0.52
C SER A 90 -4.83 18.67 -0.83
N GLU A 91 -3.83 17.77 -0.84
CA GLU A 91 -3.15 17.28 -2.05
C GLU A 91 -3.95 16.20 -2.83
N ILE A 92 -4.99 15.62 -2.23
CA ILE A 92 -5.88 14.69 -2.93
C ILE A 92 -6.80 15.48 -3.88
N ASP A 93 -6.85 15.06 -5.13
CA ASP A 93 -7.73 15.62 -6.16
C ASP A 93 -8.30 14.51 -7.07
N GLU A 94 -9.08 14.87 -8.08
CA GLU A 94 -9.69 13.93 -9.03
C GLU A 94 -8.64 13.13 -9.86
N SER A 95 -7.42 13.64 -9.95
CA SER A 95 -6.31 12.97 -10.65
C SER A 95 -5.53 12.01 -9.75
N THR A 96 -5.79 12.00 -8.44
CA THR A 96 -5.11 11.13 -7.48
C THR A 96 -5.59 9.70 -7.63
N ILE A 97 -4.74 8.83 -8.16
CA ILE A 97 -5.07 7.41 -8.37
C ILE A 97 -4.56 6.52 -7.24
N VAL A 98 -3.48 6.94 -6.57
CA VAL A 98 -2.93 6.27 -5.39
C VAL A 98 -2.66 7.29 -4.30
N ALA A 99 -3.07 6.95 -3.08
CA ALA A 99 -2.63 7.59 -1.84
C ALA A 99 -1.91 6.54 -0.99
N SER A 100 -0.72 6.83 -0.47
CA SER A 100 0.07 5.87 0.31
C SER A 100 0.57 6.49 1.60
N VAL A 101 0.25 5.84 2.73
CA VAL A 101 0.78 6.21 4.06
C VAL A 101 1.05 4.94 4.86
N MET A 102 2.30 4.76 5.31
CA MET A 102 2.66 3.64 6.17
C MET A 102 1.89 3.67 7.49
N LEU A 103 1.50 2.49 8.01
CA LEU A 103 0.73 2.43 9.26
C LEU A 103 1.58 2.73 10.50
N ALA A 104 2.82 2.29 10.49
CA ALA A 104 3.79 2.59 11.56
C ALA A 104 5.18 2.78 10.95
N ASN A 105 5.85 3.83 11.38
CA ASN A 105 7.18 4.14 10.87
C ASN A 105 8.23 3.16 11.43
N ASN A 106 9.08 2.65 10.57
CA ASN A 106 10.07 1.62 10.90
C ASN A 106 11.27 2.15 11.71
N GLU A 107 11.51 3.46 11.72
CA GLU A 107 12.62 4.09 12.44
C GLU A 107 12.16 4.66 13.79
N THR A 108 11.03 5.37 13.79
CA THR A 108 10.54 6.08 14.97
C THR A 108 9.50 5.30 15.77
N GLY A 109 8.84 4.31 15.15
CA GLY A 109 7.74 3.56 15.74
C GLY A 109 6.41 4.33 15.80
N ILE A 110 6.36 5.56 15.26
CA ILE A 110 5.17 6.40 15.29
C ILE A 110 4.08 5.78 14.41
N VAL A 111 2.89 5.65 14.99
CA VAL A 111 1.70 5.13 14.30
C VAL A 111 0.96 6.28 13.64
N GLN A 112 0.67 6.14 12.35
CA GLN A 112 -0.01 7.14 11.56
C GLN A 112 -1.54 7.01 11.64
N PRO A 113 -2.30 8.10 11.47
CA PRO A 113 -3.76 8.12 11.58
C PRO A 113 -4.44 7.60 10.29
N VAL A 114 -4.01 6.43 9.79
CA VAL A 114 -4.36 5.87 8.48
C VAL A 114 -5.88 5.74 8.30
N HIS A 115 -6.62 5.27 9.32
CA HIS A 115 -8.08 5.16 9.23
C HIS A 115 -8.77 6.49 8.90
N ASN A 116 -8.34 7.58 9.55
CA ASN A 116 -8.89 8.91 9.30
C ASN A 116 -8.49 9.45 7.93
N LEU A 117 -7.23 9.21 7.52
CA LEU A 117 -6.74 9.59 6.20
C LEU A 117 -7.50 8.88 5.09
N ILE A 118 -7.73 7.56 5.21
CA ILE A 118 -8.54 6.79 4.26
C ILE A 118 -9.93 7.40 4.11
N LYS A 119 -10.62 7.59 5.25
CA LYS A 119 -11.99 8.14 5.23
C LYS A 119 -12.06 9.46 4.47
N LYS A 120 -11.20 10.42 4.82
CA LYS A 120 -11.17 11.74 4.19
C LYS A 120 -10.72 11.69 2.72
N THR A 121 -9.78 10.81 2.37
CA THR A 121 -9.36 10.60 0.98
C THR A 121 -10.53 10.14 0.13
N LEU A 122 -11.28 9.12 0.59
CA LEU A 122 -12.40 8.57 -0.15
C LEU A 122 -13.62 9.50 -0.20
N GLU A 123 -13.80 10.37 0.80
CA GLU A 123 -14.79 11.46 0.75
C GLU A 123 -14.44 12.48 -0.35
N LYS A 124 -13.16 12.71 -0.63
CA LYS A 124 -12.70 13.67 -1.63
C LYS A 124 -12.58 13.06 -3.04
N ASN A 125 -12.08 11.82 -3.12
CA ASN A 125 -11.99 11.03 -4.36
C ASN A 125 -12.15 9.54 -4.03
N ASN A 126 -13.31 8.96 -4.31
CA ASN A 126 -13.64 7.58 -4.00
C ASN A 126 -13.00 6.54 -4.94
N GLU A 127 -12.39 7.00 -6.04
CA GLU A 127 -11.65 6.16 -6.99
C GLU A 127 -10.17 5.98 -6.60
N THR A 128 -9.66 6.81 -5.66
CA THR A 128 -8.29 6.69 -5.18
C THR A 128 -8.08 5.35 -4.47
N LEU A 129 -7.06 4.59 -4.87
CA LEU A 129 -6.61 3.42 -4.13
C LEU A 129 -5.74 3.86 -2.96
N PHE A 130 -6.19 3.60 -1.72
CA PHE A 130 -5.39 3.87 -0.53
C PHE A 130 -4.54 2.66 -0.16
N HIS A 131 -3.23 2.84 -0.26
CA HIS A 131 -2.22 1.86 0.11
C HIS A 131 -1.62 2.17 1.49
N SER A 132 -1.25 1.13 2.23
CA SER A 132 -0.49 1.28 3.47
C SER A 132 0.59 0.21 3.59
N ASP A 133 1.85 0.60 3.69
CA ASP A 133 2.89 -0.31 4.17
C ASP A 133 2.62 -0.61 5.66
N VAL A 134 2.27 -1.87 5.95
CA VAL A 134 1.99 -2.32 7.31
C VAL A 134 3.09 -3.24 7.86
N VAL A 135 4.19 -3.39 7.13
CA VAL A 135 5.29 -4.31 7.45
C VAL A 135 5.80 -4.13 8.88
N GLN A 136 5.89 -2.90 9.36
CA GLN A 136 6.33 -2.63 10.73
C GLN A 136 5.19 -2.75 11.74
N ALA A 137 3.97 -2.40 11.37
CA ALA A 137 2.82 -2.37 12.27
C ALA A 137 2.34 -3.77 12.68
N VAL A 138 2.45 -4.78 11.81
CA VAL A 138 2.02 -6.17 12.09
C VAL A 138 2.77 -6.83 13.23
N VAL A 139 3.94 -6.30 13.61
CA VAL A 139 4.74 -6.81 14.72
C VAL A 139 4.08 -6.56 16.08
N SER A 140 3.38 -5.43 16.21
CA SER A 140 2.92 -4.92 17.52
C SER A 140 1.41 -4.72 17.61
N LYS A 141 0.68 -4.78 16.50
CA LYS A 141 -0.75 -4.49 16.45
C LYS A 141 -1.54 -5.59 15.76
N LYS A 142 -2.71 -5.90 16.33
CA LYS A 142 -3.73 -6.66 15.59
C LYS A 142 -4.38 -5.70 14.58
N ILE A 143 -4.22 -6.03 13.31
CA ILE A 143 -4.72 -5.23 12.18
C ILE A 143 -5.86 -6.00 11.53
N ASP A 144 -6.96 -5.32 11.25
CA ASP A 144 -8.06 -5.83 10.45
C ASP A 144 -8.26 -4.84 9.30
N PHE A 145 -7.90 -5.26 8.08
CA PHE A 145 -7.83 -4.37 6.92
C PHE A 145 -9.18 -3.77 6.55
N HIS A 146 -10.24 -4.58 6.62
CA HIS A 146 -11.59 -4.10 6.31
C HIS A 146 -12.11 -3.12 7.36
N LYS A 147 -11.83 -3.34 8.67
CA LYS A 147 -12.25 -2.41 9.72
C LYS A 147 -11.52 -1.08 9.66
N ILE A 148 -10.25 -1.08 9.28
CA ILE A 148 -9.48 0.15 9.09
C ILE A 148 -9.86 0.84 7.79
N GLY A 149 -10.34 0.08 6.80
CA GLY A 149 -10.70 0.55 5.47
C GLY A 149 -9.52 0.56 4.49
N ILE A 150 -8.39 -0.07 4.84
CA ILE A 150 -7.24 -0.20 3.94
C ILE A 150 -7.68 -0.94 2.67
N GLN A 151 -7.27 -0.43 1.51
CA GLN A 151 -7.63 -1.01 0.22
C GLN A 151 -6.50 -1.85 -0.38
N SER A 152 -5.25 -1.55 -0.02
CA SER A 152 -4.11 -2.43 -0.25
C SER A 152 -3.06 -2.27 0.85
N ALA A 153 -2.35 -3.36 1.15
CA ALA A 153 -1.30 -3.36 2.16
C ALA A 153 -0.13 -4.27 1.79
N ALA A 154 1.08 -3.87 2.20
CA ALA A 154 2.28 -4.69 2.08
C ALA A 154 2.62 -5.37 3.40
N ILE A 155 2.97 -6.67 3.34
CA ILE A 155 3.32 -7.51 4.49
C ILE A 155 4.63 -8.22 4.19
N SER A 156 5.48 -8.38 5.21
CA SER A 156 6.75 -9.12 5.10
C SER A 156 6.93 -10.12 6.23
N ALA A 157 7.18 -11.38 5.87
CA ALA A 157 7.27 -12.48 6.84
C ALA A 157 8.44 -12.31 7.82
N HIS A 158 9.58 -11.79 7.38
CA HIS A 158 10.77 -11.67 8.24
C HIS A 158 10.59 -10.71 9.43
N LYS A 159 9.60 -9.83 9.40
CA LYS A 159 9.28 -8.94 10.53
C LYS A 159 8.46 -9.63 11.62
N ILE A 160 7.80 -10.74 11.30
CA ILE A 160 6.97 -11.52 12.23
C ILE A 160 7.56 -12.91 12.50
N GLY A 161 8.88 -13.08 12.37
CA GLY A 161 9.58 -14.33 12.67
C GLY A 161 9.58 -15.36 11.54
N GLY A 162 9.05 -15.02 10.36
CA GLY A 162 9.09 -15.85 9.17
C GLY A 162 10.40 -15.72 8.37
N PRO A 163 10.56 -16.46 7.28
CA PRO A 163 11.76 -16.43 6.46
C PRO A 163 11.85 -15.14 5.63
N LYS A 164 13.08 -14.77 5.25
CA LYS A 164 13.33 -13.76 4.21
C LYS A 164 12.90 -14.32 2.84
N GLY A 165 12.52 -13.43 1.93
CA GLY A 165 12.07 -13.81 0.59
C GLY A 165 10.60 -14.25 0.52
N VAL A 166 9.83 -14.02 1.59
CA VAL A 166 8.39 -14.29 1.66
C VAL A 166 7.67 -13.07 2.19
N GLY A 167 6.59 -12.71 1.54
CA GLY A 167 5.66 -11.67 1.94
C GLY A 167 4.28 -11.88 1.35
N ALA A 168 3.40 -10.93 1.57
CA ALA A 168 2.08 -10.90 0.99
C ALA A 168 1.65 -9.47 0.70
N MET A 169 0.81 -9.32 -0.29
CA MET A 169 0.05 -8.12 -0.56
C MET A 169 -1.43 -8.40 -0.26
N PHE A 170 -2.06 -7.54 0.50
CA PHE A 170 -3.51 -7.44 0.55
C PHE A 170 -3.96 -6.50 -0.57
N LEU A 171 -4.98 -6.90 -1.30
CA LEU A 171 -5.66 -6.07 -2.29
C LEU A 171 -7.15 -6.32 -2.21
N ASN A 172 -7.90 -5.30 -1.83
CA ASN A 172 -9.36 -5.38 -1.78
C ASN A 172 -9.93 -5.77 -3.14
N ASN A 173 -10.88 -6.70 -3.17
CA ASN A 173 -11.48 -7.28 -4.38
C ASN A 173 -12.14 -6.26 -5.33
N LYS A 174 -12.39 -5.03 -4.87
CA LYS A 174 -12.90 -3.94 -5.73
C LYS A 174 -11.86 -3.44 -6.73
N PHE A 175 -10.58 -3.67 -6.46
CA PHE A 175 -9.48 -3.19 -7.28
C PHE A 175 -8.87 -4.32 -8.11
N LYS A 176 -8.44 -3.97 -9.31
CA LYS A 176 -7.68 -4.85 -10.20
C LYS A 176 -6.38 -4.16 -10.55
N LEU A 177 -5.28 -4.86 -10.38
CA LEU A 177 -3.97 -4.38 -10.78
C LEU A 177 -3.49 -5.11 -12.04
N PRO A 178 -2.77 -4.45 -12.93
CA PRO A 178 -1.96 -5.13 -13.93
C PRO A 178 -0.98 -6.09 -13.27
N SER A 179 -0.69 -7.21 -13.93
CA SER A 179 0.31 -8.16 -13.44
C SER A 179 1.68 -7.51 -13.36
N LEU A 180 2.39 -7.73 -12.25
CA LEU A 180 3.77 -7.26 -12.10
C LEU A 180 4.72 -8.03 -13.03
N PHE A 181 4.53 -9.34 -13.12
CA PHE A 181 5.28 -10.23 -14.00
C PHE A 181 4.35 -10.84 -15.04
N HIS A 182 4.83 -10.99 -16.25
CA HIS A 182 4.09 -11.61 -17.34
C HIS A 182 4.61 -13.02 -17.57
N GLY A 183 3.73 -14.03 -17.42
CA GLY A 183 4.15 -15.43 -17.54
C GLY A 183 2.99 -16.39 -17.29
N GLY A 184 3.12 -17.20 -16.25
CA GLY A 184 2.12 -18.19 -15.87
C GLY A 184 0.86 -17.59 -15.24
N LYS A 185 0.03 -18.49 -14.68
CA LYS A 185 -1.26 -18.12 -14.05
C LYS A 185 -1.21 -18.18 -12.52
N GLN A 186 -0.03 -17.93 -11.95
CA GLN A 186 0.16 -17.96 -10.50
C GLN A 186 -0.60 -16.80 -9.83
N GLU A 187 -0.86 -16.95 -8.54
CA GLU A 187 -1.56 -15.95 -7.74
C GLU A 187 -2.86 -15.45 -8.40
N LEU A 188 -3.67 -16.36 -8.90
CA LEU A 188 -4.95 -16.05 -9.58
C LEU A 188 -4.75 -15.17 -10.83
N GLU A 189 -3.76 -15.49 -11.65
CA GLU A 189 -3.39 -14.74 -12.88
C GLU A 189 -2.91 -13.30 -12.61
N ARG A 190 -2.46 -13.02 -11.39
CA ARG A 190 -1.99 -11.67 -11.01
C ARG A 190 -0.47 -11.53 -11.02
N ARG A 191 0.25 -12.67 -11.00
CA ARG A 191 1.72 -12.70 -10.91
C ARG A 191 2.33 -13.72 -11.87
#